data_cbc848a984ecc34e51ea2f3029e25cb5
#
_entry.id   cbc848a984ecc34e51ea2f3029e25cb5
#
_cell.length_a   1.000
_cell.length_b   1.000
_cell.length_c   1.000
_cell.angle_alpha   90.00
_cell.angle_beta   90.00
_cell.angle_gamma   90.00
#
_symmetry.space_group_name_H-M   'P 1'
#
loop_
_entity.id
_entity.type
_entity.pdbx_description
1 polymer ?
#
loop_
_entity_poly.entity_id
_entity_poly.type
_entity_poly.pdbx_seq_one_letter_code
_entity_poly.pdbx_strand_id
1 'polypeptide(L)'
;AASEVDVVLDYLWGQPTEHAIPALLRAREDRNRPLDWVQIGAVAGADIQLPSAALRSANLRLLGSGQGSVSPQGYLAELPSLVAAIGSGDIAVRTRTVALRDIEAAWVAGDEPGVRTVVVP
;
A
#
# COMPACT_ATOMS: atom_id res chain seq x y z
N ALA A 1 -20.15 7.37 -4.20
CA ALA A 1 -19.56 6.36 -5.14
C ALA A 1 -18.46 5.52 -4.48
N ALA A 2 -17.67 6.07 -3.54
CA ALA A 2 -16.60 5.31 -2.86
C ALA A 2 -17.05 4.54 -1.61
N SER A 3 -18.30 4.72 -1.16
CA SER A 3 -18.79 4.10 0.07
C SER A 3 -18.99 2.60 -0.02
N GLU A 4 -19.17 2.06 -1.22
CA GLU A 4 -19.52 0.67 -1.47
C GLU A 4 -18.33 -0.20 -1.91
N VAL A 5 -17.11 0.24 -1.61
CA VAL A 5 -15.90 -0.57 -1.86
C VAL A 5 -15.82 -1.75 -0.88
N ASP A 6 -15.26 -2.86 -1.33
CA ASP A 6 -15.04 -4.07 -0.50
C ASP A 6 -13.64 -4.10 0.10
N VAL A 7 -12.69 -3.45 -0.55
CA VAL A 7 -11.29 -3.43 -0.15
C VAL A 7 -10.73 -2.02 -0.22
N VAL A 8 -10.01 -1.61 0.80
CA VAL A 8 -9.20 -0.39 0.83
C VAL A 8 -7.73 -0.79 1.00
N LEU A 9 -6.87 -0.34 0.09
CA LEU A 9 -5.43 -0.49 0.18
C LEU A 9 -4.84 0.80 0.75
N ASP A 10 -4.37 0.73 1.99
CA ASP A 10 -3.93 1.90 2.75
C ASP A 10 -2.41 1.97 2.85
N TYR A 11 -1.84 2.93 2.12
CA TYR A 11 -0.41 3.27 2.17
C TYR A 11 -0.11 4.47 3.09
N LEU A 12 -1.16 5.16 3.55
CA LEU A 12 -1.02 6.43 4.27
C LEU A 12 -0.93 6.23 5.77
N TRP A 13 -1.92 5.48 6.33
CA TRP A 13 -2.11 5.36 7.77
C TRP A 13 -2.26 6.75 8.45
N GLY A 14 -2.05 6.86 9.79
CA GLY A 14 -2.10 8.13 10.49
C GLY A 14 -3.45 8.86 10.38
N GLN A 15 -3.41 10.19 10.47
CA GLN A 15 -4.59 11.04 10.48
C GLN A 15 -5.54 10.85 9.29
N PRO A 16 -5.09 10.66 8.03
CA PRO A 16 -6.00 10.39 6.93
C PRO A 16 -6.85 9.15 7.16
N THR A 17 -6.26 8.07 7.67
CA THR A 17 -6.97 6.82 7.98
C THR A 17 -7.94 6.97 9.15
N GLU A 18 -7.56 7.70 10.19
CA GLU A 18 -8.45 8.02 11.32
C GLU A 18 -9.76 8.69 10.88
N HIS A 19 -9.69 9.56 9.88
CA HIS A 19 -10.85 10.23 9.32
C HIS A 19 -11.59 9.38 8.30
N ALA A 20 -10.86 8.63 7.46
CA ALA A 20 -11.43 7.86 6.38
C ALA A 20 -12.28 6.68 6.85
N ILE A 21 -11.80 5.90 7.84
CA ILE A 21 -12.56 4.75 8.35
C ILE A 21 -13.94 5.15 8.87
N PRO A 22 -14.09 6.09 9.82
CA PRO A 22 -15.42 6.46 10.30
C PRO A 22 -16.30 7.11 9.22
N ALA A 23 -15.70 7.87 8.30
CA ALA A 23 -16.43 8.50 7.21
C ALA A 23 -17.01 7.44 6.26
N LEU A 24 -16.19 6.46 5.88
CA LEU A 24 -16.61 5.37 5.01
C LEU A 24 -17.71 4.52 5.65
N LEU A 25 -17.54 4.13 6.93
CA LEU A 25 -18.53 3.34 7.65
C LEU A 25 -19.87 4.07 7.83
N ARG A 26 -19.87 5.40 7.99
CA ARG A 26 -21.11 6.19 8.04
C ARG A 26 -21.82 6.25 6.69
N ALA A 27 -21.06 6.29 5.61
CA ALA A 27 -21.58 6.46 4.26
C ALA A 27 -22.04 5.14 3.61
N ARG A 28 -21.67 3.98 4.16
CA ARG A 28 -22.11 2.66 3.64
C ARG A 28 -23.60 2.44 3.89
N GLU A 29 -24.30 2.00 2.86
CA GLU A 29 -25.71 1.59 2.97
C GLU A 29 -25.85 0.26 3.70
N ASP A 30 -25.03 -0.74 3.33
CA ASP A 30 -24.99 -2.04 4.01
C ASP A 30 -23.71 -2.19 4.84
N ARG A 31 -23.84 -2.09 6.15
CA ARG A 31 -22.73 -2.26 7.10
C ARG A 31 -22.38 -3.72 7.39
N ASN A 32 -23.21 -4.68 6.97
CA ASN A 32 -22.92 -6.11 7.11
C ASN A 32 -22.04 -6.62 5.95
N ARG A 33 -22.05 -5.92 4.82
CA ARG A 33 -21.16 -6.24 3.71
C ARG A 33 -19.71 -6.07 4.16
N PRO A 34 -18.84 -7.08 3.98
CA PRO A 34 -17.45 -7.03 4.41
C PRO A 34 -16.70 -5.83 3.83
N LEU A 35 -15.84 -5.22 4.64
CA LEU A 35 -14.88 -4.21 4.23
C LEU A 35 -13.50 -4.62 4.75
N ASP A 36 -12.60 -4.96 3.85
CA ASP A 36 -11.22 -5.24 4.16
C ASP A 36 -10.39 -3.96 4.06
N TRP A 37 -9.87 -3.51 5.19
CA TRP A 37 -8.91 -2.42 5.25
C TRP A 37 -7.52 -2.99 5.38
N VAL A 38 -6.76 -2.97 4.29
CA VAL A 38 -5.41 -3.55 4.22
C VAL A 38 -4.38 -2.44 4.44
N GLN A 39 -3.76 -2.44 5.61
CA GLN A 39 -2.69 -1.53 5.97
C GLN A 39 -1.38 -2.01 5.31
N ILE A 40 -0.79 -1.18 4.45
CA ILE A 40 0.41 -1.51 3.65
C ILE A 40 1.56 -0.56 3.98
N GLY A 41 1.27 0.72 4.22
CA GLY A 41 2.26 1.74 4.48
C GLY A 41 1.81 2.75 5.53
N ALA A 42 2.74 3.58 6.00
CA ALA A 42 2.52 4.54 7.06
C ALA A 42 3.14 5.92 6.74
N VAL A 43 2.93 6.38 5.49
CA VAL A 43 3.54 7.62 4.98
C VAL A 43 3.07 8.85 5.77
N ALA A 44 1.81 8.84 6.25
CA ALA A 44 1.23 9.99 6.96
C ALA A 44 1.28 9.85 8.50
N GLY A 45 1.73 8.72 9.03
CA GLY A 45 1.87 8.53 10.47
C GLY A 45 1.98 7.05 10.84
N ALA A 46 2.70 6.76 11.93
CA ALA A 46 2.92 5.38 12.40
C ALA A 46 1.71 4.79 13.15
N ASP A 47 0.89 5.64 13.75
CA ASP A 47 -0.21 5.23 14.62
C ASP A 47 -1.52 5.85 14.19
N ILE A 48 -2.64 5.21 14.58
CA ILE A 48 -3.98 5.76 14.44
C ILE A 48 -4.76 5.63 15.77
N GLN A 49 -5.68 6.56 15.98
CA GLN A 49 -6.71 6.45 17.00
C GLN A 49 -8.01 5.94 16.37
N LEU A 50 -8.33 4.68 16.58
CA LEU A 50 -9.55 4.07 16.08
C LEU A 50 -10.49 3.74 17.22
N PRO A 51 -11.67 4.38 17.30
CA PRO A 51 -12.68 4.03 18.30
C PRO A 51 -13.12 2.56 18.16
N SER A 52 -13.15 1.82 19.26
CA SER A 52 -13.58 0.41 19.24
C SER A 52 -15.01 0.23 18.68
N ALA A 53 -15.84 1.27 18.77
CA ALA A 53 -17.16 1.28 18.18
C ALA A 53 -17.14 1.12 16.65
N ALA A 54 -16.10 1.59 15.96
CA ALA A 54 -15.96 1.42 14.52
C ALA A 54 -15.93 -0.07 14.15
N LEU A 55 -15.18 -0.88 14.91
CA LEU A 55 -15.06 -2.33 14.69
C LEU A 55 -16.34 -3.10 15.02
N ARG A 56 -17.23 -2.55 15.86
CA ARG A 56 -18.48 -3.20 16.26
C ARG A 56 -19.70 -2.74 15.47
N SER A 57 -19.59 -1.61 14.76
CA SER A 57 -20.72 -1.01 14.05
C SER A 57 -20.84 -1.47 12.60
N ALA A 58 -19.88 -2.20 12.09
CA ALA A 58 -19.85 -2.69 10.72
C ALA A 58 -18.96 -3.94 10.61
N ASN A 59 -19.10 -4.67 9.52
CA ASN A 59 -18.24 -5.81 9.20
C ASN A 59 -16.89 -5.34 8.64
N LEU A 60 -16.14 -4.61 9.49
CA LEU A 60 -14.81 -4.09 9.17
C LEU A 60 -13.74 -5.09 9.62
N ARG A 61 -12.82 -5.43 8.73
CA ARG A 61 -11.62 -6.21 9.02
C ARG A 61 -10.38 -5.35 8.78
N LEU A 62 -9.50 -5.26 9.77
CA LEU A 62 -8.19 -4.62 9.62
C LEU A 62 -7.14 -5.70 9.39
N LEU A 63 -6.43 -5.62 8.29
CA LEU A 63 -5.43 -6.58 7.86
C LEU A 63 -4.10 -5.87 7.66
N GLY A 64 -2.99 -6.48 8.08
CA GLY A 64 -1.65 -5.99 7.76
C GLY A 64 -1.11 -6.66 6.50
N SER A 65 -0.42 -5.91 5.65
CA SER A 65 0.31 -6.42 4.49
C SER A 65 1.72 -5.84 4.48
N GLY A 66 2.71 -6.69 4.68
CA GLY A 66 4.12 -6.33 4.71
C GLY A 66 5.00 -7.58 4.77
N GLN A 67 6.31 -7.39 4.87
CA GLN A 67 7.25 -8.52 4.86
C GLN A 67 6.98 -9.55 5.97
N GLY A 68 6.49 -9.12 7.13
CA GLY A 68 6.17 -10.00 8.25
C GLY A 68 4.83 -10.74 8.12
N SER A 69 3.97 -10.36 7.19
CA SER A 69 2.63 -10.94 7.00
C SER A 69 2.58 -12.00 5.90
N VAL A 70 3.66 -12.17 5.14
CA VAL A 70 3.75 -13.14 4.04
C VAL A 70 4.95 -14.05 4.27
N SER A 71 4.77 -15.35 4.12
CA SER A 71 5.88 -16.30 4.24
C SER A 71 6.87 -16.17 3.08
N PRO A 72 8.16 -16.54 3.27
CA PRO A 72 9.13 -16.58 2.17
C PRO A 72 8.64 -17.43 0.97
N GLN A 73 7.98 -18.55 1.25
CA GLN A 73 7.40 -19.40 0.20
C GLN A 73 6.26 -18.67 -0.54
N GLY A 74 5.44 -17.88 0.17
CA GLY A 74 4.40 -17.04 -0.46
C GLY A 74 4.99 -16.02 -1.42
N TYR A 75 6.07 -15.33 -1.02
CA TYR A 75 6.79 -14.43 -1.93
C TYR A 75 7.31 -15.16 -3.17
N LEU A 76 7.98 -16.29 -2.98
CA LEU A 76 8.55 -17.08 -4.09
C LEU A 76 7.44 -17.58 -5.04
N ALA A 77 6.27 -17.91 -4.54
CA ALA A 77 5.14 -18.36 -5.35
C ALA A 77 4.58 -17.23 -6.24
N GLU A 78 4.61 -15.97 -5.76
CA GLU A 78 4.06 -14.83 -6.49
C GLU A 78 5.06 -14.16 -7.46
N LEU A 79 6.37 -14.37 -7.27
CA LEU A 79 7.40 -13.75 -8.14
C LEU A 79 7.22 -14.03 -9.63
N PRO A 80 6.86 -15.24 -10.10
CA PRO A 80 6.66 -15.50 -11.52
C PRO A 80 5.54 -14.64 -12.13
N SER A 81 4.41 -14.47 -11.40
CA SER A 81 3.29 -13.64 -11.87
C SER A 81 3.67 -12.16 -11.93
N LEU A 82 4.43 -11.67 -10.95
CA LEU A 82 4.96 -10.30 -10.94
C LEU A 82 5.90 -10.07 -12.13
N VAL A 83 6.83 -10.98 -12.37
CA VAL A 83 7.77 -10.90 -13.52
C VAL A 83 7.01 -10.91 -14.85
N ALA A 84 5.98 -11.74 -14.97
CA ALA A 84 5.15 -11.76 -16.17
C ALA A 84 4.40 -10.44 -16.37
N ALA A 85 3.82 -9.86 -15.33
CA ALA A 85 3.11 -8.59 -15.39
C ALA A 85 4.04 -7.41 -15.74
N ILE A 86 5.29 -7.42 -15.25
CA ILE A 86 6.29 -6.43 -15.66
C ILE A 86 6.67 -6.64 -17.13
N GLY A 87 6.88 -7.90 -17.54
CA GLY A 87 7.27 -8.25 -18.91
C GLY A 87 6.19 -7.93 -19.95
N SER A 88 4.90 -8.05 -19.60
CA SER A 88 3.76 -7.66 -20.45
C SER A 88 3.52 -6.13 -20.50
N GLY A 89 4.10 -5.38 -19.56
CA GLY A 89 3.87 -3.95 -19.44
C GLY A 89 2.62 -3.58 -18.63
N ASP A 90 1.95 -4.55 -18.00
CA ASP A 90 0.81 -4.30 -17.10
C ASP A 90 1.26 -3.53 -15.85
N ILE A 91 2.53 -3.72 -15.46
CA ILE A 91 3.19 -2.94 -14.42
C ILE A 91 4.37 -2.20 -15.05
N ALA A 92 4.24 -0.90 -15.25
CA ALA A 92 5.29 -0.06 -15.80
C ALA A 92 5.92 0.83 -14.72
N VAL A 93 7.22 0.73 -14.52
CA VAL A 93 8.00 1.60 -13.64
C VAL A 93 9.02 2.36 -14.49
N ARG A 94 8.96 3.69 -14.44
CA ARG A 94 10.00 4.51 -15.08
C ARG A 94 11.28 4.39 -14.25
N THR A 95 12.38 4.02 -14.91
CA THR A 95 13.67 3.86 -14.25
C THR A 95 14.71 4.82 -14.85
N ARG A 96 15.64 5.28 -13.99
CA ARG A 96 16.87 5.96 -14.35
C ARG A 96 18.04 5.08 -13.90
N THR A 97 18.87 4.66 -14.84
CA THR A 97 20.04 3.85 -14.54
C THR A 97 21.22 4.74 -14.18
N VAL A 98 21.93 4.39 -13.10
CA VAL A 98 23.13 5.08 -12.61
C VAL A 98 24.22 4.04 -12.37
N ALA A 99 25.44 4.31 -12.81
CA ALA A 99 26.57 3.44 -12.52
C ALA A 99 26.93 3.51 -11.02
N LEU A 100 27.36 2.40 -10.43
CA LEU A 100 27.75 2.33 -9.02
C LEU A 100 28.80 3.39 -8.64
N ARG A 101 29.73 3.69 -9.54
CA ARG A 101 30.77 4.73 -9.32
C ARG A 101 30.19 6.14 -9.12
N ASP A 102 28.96 6.39 -9.60
CA ASP A 102 28.30 7.70 -9.55
C ASP A 102 27.24 7.77 -8.42
N ILE A 103 27.22 6.78 -7.51
CA ILE A 103 26.18 6.63 -6.50
C ILE A 103 26.08 7.82 -5.56
N GLU A 104 27.20 8.44 -5.15
CA GLU A 104 27.18 9.58 -4.25
C GLU A 104 26.44 10.78 -4.87
N ALA A 105 26.72 11.09 -6.13
CA ALA A 105 26.04 12.18 -6.84
C ALA A 105 24.53 11.87 -7.03
N ALA A 106 24.21 10.62 -7.38
CA ALA A 106 22.82 10.20 -7.53
C ALA A 106 22.02 10.22 -6.22
N TRP A 107 22.65 9.86 -5.11
CA TRP A 107 22.03 9.88 -3.78
C TRP A 107 21.68 11.31 -3.36
N VAL A 108 22.58 12.26 -3.57
CA VAL A 108 22.36 13.69 -3.25
C VAL A 108 21.29 14.30 -4.16
N ALA A 109 21.27 13.93 -5.44
CA ALA A 109 20.29 14.44 -6.40
C ALA A 109 18.85 13.97 -6.10
N GLY A 110 18.72 12.81 -5.45
CA GLY A 110 17.42 12.17 -5.20
C GLY A 110 16.73 11.65 -6.45
N ASP A 111 15.50 11.15 -6.26
CA ASP A 111 14.65 10.65 -7.35
C ASP A 111 13.72 11.74 -7.87
N GLU A 112 13.50 11.79 -9.17
CA GLU A 112 12.41 12.53 -9.78
C GLU A 112 11.06 11.87 -9.43
N PRO A 113 9.98 12.64 -9.27
CA PRO A 113 8.65 12.07 -9.01
C PRO A 113 8.26 11.00 -10.05
N GLY A 114 7.94 9.81 -9.57
CA GLY A 114 7.55 8.68 -10.42
C GLY A 114 8.67 8.03 -11.21
N VAL A 115 9.93 8.36 -10.95
CA VAL A 115 11.11 7.69 -11.51
C VAL A 115 11.82 6.95 -10.39
N ARG A 116 12.29 5.75 -10.66
CA ARG A 116 13.07 4.95 -9.71
C ARG A 116 14.53 4.87 -10.17
N THR A 117 15.47 5.31 -9.35
CA THR A 117 16.90 5.15 -9.63
C THR A 117 17.30 3.69 -9.41
N VAL A 118 17.93 3.10 -10.42
CA VAL A 118 18.49 1.74 -10.39
C VAL A 118 19.99 1.84 -10.54
N VAL A 119 20.72 1.37 -9.53
CA VAL A 119 22.18 1.34 -9.55
C VAL A 119 22.64 0.06 -10.23
N VAL A 120 23.55 0.18 -11.19
CA VAL A 120 24.15 -0.95 -11.90
C VAL A 120 25.67 -0.97 -11.73
N PRO A 121 26.32 -2.15 -11.77
CA PRO A 121 27.76 -2.29 -11.69
C PRO A 121 28.52 -1.48 -12.72
#